data_d0d2acf6164a0e660912ec947c79ffd0
#
_entry.id   d0d2acf6164a0e660912ec947c79ffd0
#
_cell.length_a   1.000
_cell.length_b   1.000
_cell.length_c   1.000
_cell.angle_alpha   90.00
_cell.angle_beta   90.00
_cell.angle_gamma   90.00
#
_symmetry.space_group_name_H-M   'P 1'
#
loop_
_entity.id
_entity.type
_entity.pdbx_description
1 polymer ?
#
loop_
_entity_poly.entity_id
_entity_poly.type
_entity_poly.pdbx_seq_one_letter_code
_entity_poly.pdbx_strand_id
1 'polypeptide(L)'
;MTPVVSIIMGSTSDLPVMEKAAKLLDEMEIPFEMHALSAHRTPAEVEAFAKGAKGRGIKVIIAAAGMAAHLCGVIASMTTVPVIGVPINSTLDGMDALLAIVQMPPGIPVATVGINGALNAGILAVQMLAVGDEQLQDKLAAYKEDLKKKIVKANKELAKVSFKYKMN
;
A
#
# COMPACT_ATOMS: atom_id res chain seq x y z
N MET A 1 14.33 14.04 -9.57
CA MET A 1 13.74 13.88 -8.22
C MET A 1 14.20 12.55 -7.65
N THR A 2 14.53 12.50 -6.36
CA THR A 2 14.92 11.25 -5.69
C THR A 2 13.65 10.59 -5.12
N PRO A 3 13.40 9.29 -5.38
CA PRO A 3 12.23 8.60 -4.84
C PRO A 3 12.30 8.51 -3.31
N VAL A 4 11.17 8.71 -2.65
CA VAL A 4 11.02 8.57 -1.18
C VAL A 4 10.13 7.39 -0.80
N VAL A 5 9.34 6.87 -1.74
CA VAL A 5 8.56 5.64 -1.60
C VAL A 5 9.03 4.63 -2.63
N SER A 6 9.14 3.36 -2.22
CA SER A 6 9.39 2.27 -3.14
C SER A 6 8.21 1.31 -3.16
N ILE A 7 7.67 1.03 -4.34
CA ILE A 7 6.66 -0.02 -4.57
C ILE A 7 7.38 -1.26 -5.08
N ILE A 8 7.22 -2.38 -4.40
CA ILE A 8 7.84 -3.64 -4.79
C ILE A 8 6.79 -4.74 -4.85
N MET A 9 6.83 -5.56 -5.88
CA MET A 9 5.88 -6.65 -6.11
C MET A 9 6.60 -7.94 -6.51
N GLY A 10 6.07 -9.08 -6.08
CA GLY A 10 6.66 -10.39 -6.37
C GLY A 10 6.57 -10.81 -7.83
N SER A 11 5.67 -10.22 -8.58
CA SER A 11 5.41 -10.47 -10.00
C SER A 11 4.73 -9.26 -10.64
N THR A 12 4.94 -9.08 -11.94
CA THR A 12 4.22 -8.06 -12.72
C THR A 12 2.72 -8.35 -12.86
N SER A 13 2.27 -9.57 -12.53
CA SER A 13 0.84 -9.91 -12.40
C SER A 13 0.13 -9.11 -11.30
N ASP A 14 0.87 -8.56 -10.34
CA ASP A 14 0.33 -7.78 -9.22
C ASP A 14 0.12 -6.30 -9.60
N LEU A 15 0.64 -5.87 -10.75
CA LEU A 15 0.58 -4.49 -11.22
C LEU A 15 -0.84 -3.92 -11.26
N PRO A 16 -1.90 -4.62 -11.73
CA PRO A 16 -3.25 -4.06 -11.75
C PRO A 16 -3.79 -3.67 -10.36
N VAL A 17 -3.30 -4.34 -9.31
CA VAL A 17 -3.62 -3.98 -7.92
C VAL A 17 -2.75 -2.82 -7.47
N MET A 18 -1.44 -2.89 -7.68
CA MET A 18 -0.45 -1.95 -7.17
C MET A 18 -0.48 -0.60 -7.87
N GLU A 19 -0.98 -0.55 -9.10
CA GLU A 19 -1.21 0.69 -9.84
C GLU A 19 -2.07 1.71 -9.08
N LYS A 20 -2.97 1.24 -8.20
CA LYS A 20 -3.79 2.12 -7.35
C LYS A 20 -2.95 2.91 -6.33
N ALA A 21 -1.91 2.29 -5.79
CA ALA A 21 -0.95 2.99 -4.92
C ALA A 21 -0.09 3.97 -5.72
N ALA A 22 0.39 3.55 -6.89
CA ALA A 22 1.21 4.38 -7.78
C ALA A 22 0.45 5.65 -8.22
N LYS A 23 -0.80 5.52 -8.67
CA LYS A 23 -1.66 6.65 -9.06
C LYS A 23 -1.90 7.62 -7.90
N LEU A 24 -2.13 7.11 -6.69
CA LEU A 24 -2.29 7.97 -5.52
C LEU A 24 -1.00 8.75 -5.20
N LEU A 25 0.15 8.10 -5.25
CA LEU A 25 1.43 8.78 -5.00
C LEU A 25 1.70 9.86 -6.04
N ASP A 26 1.37 9.58 -7.30
CA ASP A 26 1.47 10.55 -8.40
C ASP A 26 0.52 11.75 -8.19
N GLU A 27 -0.74 11.51 -7.85
CA GLU A 27 -1.73 12.54 -7.50
C GLU A 27 -1.30 13.39 -6.29
N MET A 28 -0.60 12.79 -5.32
CA MET A 28 -0.05 13.48 -4.15
C MET A 28 1.30 14.15 -4.42
N GLU A 29 1.85 14.03 -5.63
CA GLU A 29 3.15 14.56 -6.05
C GLU A 29 4.33 13.99 -5.24
N ILE A 30 4.24 12.72 -4.85
CA ILE A 30 5.28 12.02 -4.10
C ILE A 30 6.15 11.23 -5.05
N PRO A 31 7.47 11.51 -5.14
CA PRO A 31 8.38 10.73 -5.97
C PRO A 31 8.49 9.28 -5.48
N PHE A 32 8.33 8.34 -6.38
CA PHE A 32 8.41 6.90 -6.07
C PHE A 32 9.14 6.11 -7.16
N GLU A 33 9.56 4.91 -6.81
CA GLU A 33 10.13 3.92 -7.73
C GLU A 33 9.29 2.63 -7.67
N MET A 34 9.35 1.81 -8.73
CA MET A 34 8.65 0.53 -8.79
C MET A 34 9.60 -0.59 -9.21
N HIS A 35 9.52 -1.74 -8.53
CA HIS A 35 10.35 -2.92 -8.82
C HIS A 35 9.53 -4.21 -8.78
N ALA A 36 9.90 -5.16 -9.64
CA ALA A 36 9.43 -6.54 -9.57
C ALA A 36 10.58 -7.43 -9.10
N LEU A 37 10.49 -7.91 -7.84
CA LEU A 37 11.49 -8.77 -7.20
C LEU A 37 10.80 -9.87 -6.40
N SER A 38 11.32 -11.08 -6.43
CA SER A 38 10.73 -12.22 -5.73
C SER A 38 11.63 -12.73 -4.62
N ALA A 39 11.10 -12.83 -3.40
CA ALA A 39 11.85 -13.39 -2.28
C ALA A 39 12.33 -14.81 -2.53
N HIS A 40 11.61 -15.60 -3.35
CA HIS A 40 11.94 -16.99 -3.64
C HIS A 40 12.79 -17.17 -4.90
N ARG A 41 12.64 -16.29 -5.92
CA ARG A 41 13.28 -16.43 -7.22
C ARG A 41 14.48 -15.51 -7.41
N THR A 42 14.50 -14.37 -6.72
CA THR A 42 15.57 -13.36 -6.77
C THR A 42 15.97 -12.89 -5.37
N PRO A 43 16.37 -13.81 -4.46
CA PRO A 43 16.63 -13.45 -3.06
C PRO A 43 17.81 -12.48 -2.89
N ALA A 44 18.85 -12.61 -3.71
CA ALA A 44 20.02 -11.71 -3.64
C ALA A 44 19.66 -10.26 -4.03
N GLU A 45 18.83 -10.09 -5.04
CA GLU A 45 18.33 -8.80 -5.49
C GLU A 45 17.41 -8.16 -4.45
N VAL A 46 16.56 -8.96 -3.79
CA VAL A 46 15.71 -8.51 -2.66
C VAL A 46 16.58 -8.04 -1.50
N GLU A 47 17.62 -8.78 -1.14
CA GLU A 47 18.57 -8.38 -0.10
C GLU A 47 19.26 -7.07 -0.44
N ALA A 48 19.81 -6.95 -1.64
CA ALA A 48 20.48 -5.72 -2.11
C ALA A 48 19.52 -4.52 -2.11
N PHE A 49 18.28 -4.72 -2.58
CA PHE A 49 17.23 -3.72 -2.56
C PHE A 49 16.94 -3.23 -1.13
N ALA A 50 16.65 -4.15 -0.20
CA ALA A 50 16.25 -3.84 1.16
C ALA A 50 17.36 -3.13 1.94
N LYS A 51 18.58 -3.65 1.90
CA LYS A 51 19.76 -3.04 2.55
C LYS A 51 20.12 -1.68 1.96
N GLY A 52 19.93 -1.47 0.66
CA GLY A 52 20.23 -0.22 -0.04
C GLY A 52 19.13 0.84 0.09
N ALA A 53 17.90 0.50 0.51
CA ALA A 53 16.76 1.40 0.48
C ALA A 53 16.99 2.73 1.23
N LYS A 54 17.46 2.67 2.47
CA LYS A 54 17.77 3.85 3.28
C LYS A 54 18.82 4.76 2.61
N GLY A 55 19.88 4.17 2.05
CA GLY A 55 20.94 4.91 1.37
C GLY A 55 20.48 5.62 0.08
N ARG A 56 19.45 5.10 -0.58
CA ARG A 56 18.80 5.73 -1.74
C ARG A 56 17.80 6.83 -1.36
N GLY A 57 17.54 7.06 -0.09
CA GLY A 57 16.59 8.06 0.38
C GLY A 57 15.15 7.55 0.53
N ILE A 58 14.92 6.24 0.39
CA ILE A 58 13.59 5.65 0.60
C ILE A 58 13.19 5.76 2.08
N LYS A 59 11.99 6.27 2.32
CA LYS A 59 11.41 6.47 3.65
C LYS A 59 10.30 5.48 3.98
N VAL A 60 9.63 4.92 2.96
CA VAL A 60 8.57 3.91 3.10
C VAL A 60 8.65 2.93 1.95
N ILE A 61 8.47 1.64 2.24
CA ILE A 61 8.37 0.58 1.23
C ILE A 61 6.97 0.01 1.25
N ILE A 62 6.30 -0.05 0.08
CA ILE A 62 5.04 -0.75 -0.11
C ILE A 62 5.37 -2.05 -0.84
N ALA A 63 5.19 -3.20 -0.18
CA ALA A 63 5.53 -4.50 -0.73
C ALA A 63 4.27 -5.34 -0.91
N ALA A 64 4.11 -5.95 -2.11
CA ALA A 64 2.99 -6.79 -2.45
C ALA A 64 3.41 -8.22 -2.75
N ALA A 65 2.66 -9.18 -2.23
CA ALA A 65 2.87 -10.59 -2.50
C ALA A 65 1.57 -11.39 -2.36
N GLY A 66 1.45 -12.44 -3.16
CA GLY A 66 0.38 -13.44 -3.07
C GLY A 66 0.90 -14.81 -2.67
N MET A 67 0.01 -15.75 -2.47
CA MET A 67 0.33 -17.14 -2.09
C MET A 67 1.19 -17.18 -0.82
N ALA A 68 2.37 -17.85 -0.84
CA ALA A 68 3.38 -17.80 0.21
C ALA A 68 4.05 -16.39 0.21
N ALA A 69 3.36 -15.41 0.73
CA ALA A 69 3.68 -14.00 0.62
C ALA A 69 4.81 -13.56 1.57
N HIS A 70 6.00 -14.11 1.39
CA HIS A 70 7.17 -13.89 2.26
C HIS A 70 7.90 -12.57 1.98
N LEU A 71 7.71 -11.97 0.82
CA LEU A 71 8.47 -10.79 0.36
C LEU A 71 8.46 -9.65 1.37
N CYS A 72 7.30 -9.32 1.94
CA CYS A 72 7.14 -8.20 2.87
C CYS A 72 7.97 -8.41 4.16
N GLY A 73 7.88 -9.60 4.76
CA GLY A 73 8.62 -9.96 5.97
C GLY A 73 10.12 -10.08 5.72
N VAL A 74 10.53 -10.63 4.58
CA VAL A 74 11.94 -10.71 4.17
C VAL A 74 12.55 -9.32 4.04
N ILE A 75 11.87 -8.38 3.36
CA ILE A 75 12.34 -6.99 3.25
C ILE A 75 12.40 -6.34 4.64
N ALA A 76 11.35 -6.48 5.46
CA ALA A 76 11.30 -5.88 6.79
C ALA A 76 12.43 -6.35 7.71
N SER A 77 12.91 -7.59 7.55
CA SER A 77 14.02 -8.13 8.33
C SER A 77 15.39 -7.52 7.96
N MET A 78 15.51 -6.86 6.80
CA MET A 78 16.78 -6.39 6.25
C MET A 78 16.92 -4.86 6.22
N THR A 79 15.90 -4.13 6.63
CA THR A 79 15.89 -2.67 6.64
C THR A 79 15.21 -2.11 7.88
N THR A 80 15.57 -0.87 8.24
CA THR A 80 14.86 -0.08 9.26
C THR A 80 13.80 0.84 8.65
N VAL A 81 13.67 0.85 7.32
CA VAL A 81 12.61 1.59 6.62
C VAL A 81 11.27 0.90 6.87
N PRO A 82 10.20 1.63 7.23
CA PRO A 82 8.87 1.04 7.41
C PRO A 82 8.40 0.28 6.16
N VAL A 83 7.86 -0.93 6.36
CA VAL A 83 7.30 -1.77 5.29
C VAL A 83 5.79 -1.88 5.47
N ILE A 84 5.06 -1.55 4.40
CA ILE A 84 3.61 -1.75 4.30
C ILE A 84 3.37 -2.95 3.40
N GLY A 85 2.70 -3.97 3.93
CA GLY A 85 2.40 -5.20 3.21
C GLY A 85 1.02 -5.18 2.57
N VAL A 86 0.96 -5.52 1.28
CA VAL A 86 -0.27 -5.65 0.51
C VAL A 86 -0.48 -7.13 0.15
N PRO A 87 -1.39 -7.84 0.83
CA PRO A 87 -1.76 -9.19 0.44
C PRO A 87 -2.44 -9.19 -0.92
N ILE A 88 -1.99 -10.03 -1.84
CA ILE A 88 -2.59 -10.19 -3.16
C ILE A 88 -3.52 -11.40 -3.18
N ASN A 89 -4.75 -11.20 -3.65
CA ASN A 89 -5.67 -12.31 -3.89
C ASN A 89 -5.22 -13.10 -5.12
N SER A 90 -4.61 -14.25 -4.87
CA SER A 90 -4.17 -15.21 -5.89
C SER A 90 -4.72 -16.60 -5.61
N THR A 91 -4.58 -17.09 -4.38
CA THR A 91 -5.11 -18.37 -3.89
C THR A 91 -5.86 -18.15 -2.59
N LEU A 92 -6.75 -19.07 -2.18
CA LEU A 92 -7.52 -19.05 -0.92
C LEU A 92 -8.17 -17.68 -0.63
N ASP A 93 -8.69 -17.02 -1.65
CA ASP A 93 -9.26 -15.66 -1.57
C ASP A 93 -8.31 -14.61 -0.95
N GLY A 94 -7.00 -14.85 -1.01
CA GLY A 94 -5.96 -13.98 -0.46
C GLY A 94 -5.69 -14.18 1.04
N MET A 95 -6.38 -15.12 1.69
CA MET A 95 -6.21 -15.36 3.14
C MET A 95 -4.85 -15.93 3.48
N ASP A 96 -4.28 -16.78 2.62
CA ASP A 96 -2.91 -17.29 2.75
C ASP A 96 -1.89 -16.14 2.72
N ALA A 97 -2.02 -15.22 1.78
CA ALA A 97 -1.15 -14.04 1.68
C ALA A 97 -1.33 -13.10 2.89
N LEU A 98 -2.58 -12.82 3.28
CA LEU A 98 -2.88 -11.98 4.45
C LEU A 98 -2.22 -12.54 5.71
N LEU A 99 -2.41 -13.81 6.01
CA LEU A 99 -1.85 -14.45 7.20
C LEU A 99 -0.32 -14.52 7.14
N ALA A 100 0.27 -14.79 5.97
CA ALA A 100 1.72 -14.80 5.79
C ALA A 100 2.37 -13.42 6.03
N ILE A 101 1.67 -12.33 5.71
CA ILE A 101 2.19 -10.96 5.85
C ILE A 101 1.93 -10.40 7.25
N VAL A 102 0.73 -10.64 7.84
CA VAL A 102 0.35 -10.00 9.10
C VAL A 102 0.96 -10.70 10.32
N GLN A 103 1.22 -12.02 10.25
CA GLN A 103 1.73 -12.82 11.38
C GLN A 103 3.26 -12.73 11.48
N MET A 104 3.76 -11.52 11.79
CA MET A 104 5.19 -11.27 11.94
C MET A 104 5.67 -11.55 13.38
N PRO A 105 6.91 -12.05 13.55
CA PRO A 105 7.50 -12.25 14.86
C PRO A 105 7.76 -10.91 15.56
N PRO A 106 7.80 -10.88 16.91
CA PRO A 106 8.19 -9.70 17.67
C PRO A 106 9.53 -9.13 17.21
N GLY A 107 9.58 -7.81 16.99
CA GLY A 107 10.78 -7.09 16.57
C GLY A 107 10.87 -6.80 15.06
N ILE A 108 10.10 -7.51 14.21
CA ILE A 108 10.08 -7.29 12.75
C ILE A 108 8.64 -7.00 12.30
N PRO A 109 8.13 -5.78 12.49
CA PRO A 109 6.76 -5.44 12.12
C PRO A 109 6.61 -5.20 10.61
N VAL A 110 5.44 -5.57 10.07
CA VAL A 110 4.95 -5.15 8.76
C VAL A 110 3.56 -4.53 8.94
N ALA A 111 3.39 -3.29 8.50
CA ALA A 111 2.08 -2.61 8.52
C ALA A 111 1.20 -3.19 7.42
N THR A 112 0.31 -4.13 7.76
CA THR A 112 -0.46 -4.90 6.78
C THR A 112 -1.81 -4.24 6.50
N VAL A 113 -2.11 -3.99 5.21
CA VAL A 113 -3.43 -3.53 4.76
C VAL A 113 -4.32 -4.72 4.34
N GLY A 114 -5.59 -4.44 4.03
CA GLY A 114 -6.51 -5.47 3.56
C GLY A 114 -6.09 -6.10 2.22
N ILE A 115 -6.65 -7.26 1.90
CA ILE A 115 -6.40 -7.98 0.64
C ILE A 115 -6.68 -7.05 -0.56
N ASN A 116 -5.76 -6.99 -1.51
CA ASN A 116 -5.76 -6.07 -2.65
C ASN A 116 -5.87 -4.58 -2.28
N GLY A 117 -5.53 -4.23 -1.04
CA GLY A 117 -5.68 -2.89 -0.46
C GLY A 117 -4.59 -1.89 -0.85
N ALA A 118 -4.08 -1.93 -2.08
CA ALA A 118 -2.95 -1.10 -2.51
C ALA A 118 -3.23 0.41 -2.39
N LEU A 119 -4.48 0.87 -2.62
CA LEU A 119 -4.84 2.28 -2.40
C LEU A 119 -4.62 2.68 -0.94
N ASN A 120 -5.07 1.85 0.01
CA ASN A 120 -4.87 2.11 1.44
C ASN A 120 -3.39 2.04 1.83
N ALA A 121 -2.59 1.19 1.18
CA ALA A 121 -1.14 1.17 1.37
C ALA A 121 -0.49 2.48 0.91
N GLY A 122 -0.92 3.02 -0.23
CA GLY A 122 -0.49 4.34 -0.71
C GLY A 122 -0.86 5.44 0.29
N ILE A 123 -2.11 5.47 0.76
CA ILE A 123 -2.56 6.45 1.77
C ILE A 123 -1.74 6.34 3.05
N LEU A 124 -1.50 5.12 3.55
CA LEU A 124 -0.71 4.89 4.76
C LEU A 124 0.75 5.36 4.58
N ALA A 125 1.35 5.13 3.41
CA ALA A 125 2.67 5.65 3.09
C ALA A 125 2.70 7.18 3.13
N VAL A 126 1.71 7.85 2.53
CA VAL A 126 1.58 9.31 2.61
C VAL A 126 1.42 9.78 4.06
N GLN A 127 0.61 9.08 4.86
CA GLN A 127 0.44 9.41 6.30
C GLN A 127 1.76 9.30 7.08
N MET A 128 2.57 8.28 6.81
CA MET A 128 3.90 8.13 7.44
C MET A 128 4.83 9.29 7.06
N LEU A 129 4.82 9.71 5.79
CA LEU A 129 5.60 10.85 5.33
C LEU A 129 5.10 12.17 5.93
N ALA A 130 3.79 12.31 6.08
CA ALA A 130 3.13 13.52 6.58
C ALA A 130 3.37 13.80 8.07
N VAL A 131 3.92 12.85 8.86
CA VAL A 131 4.22 13.06 10.29
C VAL A 131 5.14 14.27 10.50
N GLY A 132 6.03 14.57 9.54
CA GLY A 132 6.92 15.74 9.58
C GLY A 132 6.70 16.73 8.45
N ASP A 133 5.53 16.72 7.79
CA ASP A 133 5.25 17.53 6.60
C ASP A 133 3.81 18.05 6.63
N GLU A 134 3.63 19.34 7.01
CA GLU A 134 2.32 19.98 7.12
C GLU A 134 1.60 20.07 5.77
N GLN A 135 2.33 20.25 4.66
CA GLN A 135 1.71 20.32 3.33
C GLN A 135 1.08 18.99 2.93
N LEU A 136 1.75 17.87 3.26
CA LEU A 136 1.17 16.53 3.04
C LEU A 136 -0.03 16.28 3.97
N GLN A 137 -0.01 16.79 5.21
CA GLN A 137 -1.17 16.71 6.10
C GLN A 137 -2.39 17.43 5.52
N ASP A 138 -2.21 18.63 4.97
CA ASP A 138 -3.28 19.38 4.32
C ASP A 138 -3.83 18.67 3.09
N LYS A 139 -2.96 18.09 2.25
CA LYS A 139 -3.38 17.26 1.10
C LYS A 139 -4.21 16.05 1.56
N LEU A 140 -3.80 15.35 2.62
CA LEU A 140 -4.55 14.24 3.19
C LEU A 140 -5.91 14.67 3.77
N ALA A 141 -5.98 15.82 4.43
CA ALA A 141 -7.24 16.38 4.93
C ALA A 141 -8.20 16.69 3.79
N ALA A 142 -7.73 17.33 2.72
CA ALA A 142 -8.52 17.60 1.52
C ALA A 142 -9.01 16.29 0.86
N TYR A 143 -8.14 15.29 0.74
CA TYR A 143 -8.50 13.98 0.21
C TYR A 143 -9.65 13.33 0.99
N LYS A 144 -9.58 13.35 2.33
CA LYS A 144 -10.66 12.81 3.20
C LYS A 144 -11.96 13.57 3.04
N GLU A 145 -11.92 14.89 2.91
CA GLU A 145 -13.12 15.71 2.68
C GLU A 145 -13.78 15.40 1.33
N ASP A 146 -12.98 15.12 0.29
CA ASP A 146 -13.51 14.71 -1.01
C ASP A 146 -14.17 13.31 -0.98
N LEU A 147 -13.66 12.37 -0.18
CA LEU A 147 -14.34 11.10 0.06
C LEU A 147 -15.71 11.31 0.72
N LYS A 148 -15.78 12.19 1.73
CA LYS A 148 -17.04 12.56 2.39
C LYS A 148 -18.04 13.17 1.40
N LYS A 149 -17.61 14.11 0.56
CA LYS A 149 -18.47 14.73 -0.47
C LYS A 149 -19.09 13.69 -1.41
N LYS A 150 -18.31 12.67 -1.82
CA LYS A 150 -18.81 11.57 -2.67
C LYS A 150 -19.95 10.80 -2.00
N ILE A 151 -19.81 10.47 -0.72
CA ILE A 151 -20.86 9.74 0.03
C ILE A 151 -22.10 10.61 0.25
N VAL A 152 -21.91 11.89 0.58
CA VAL A 152 -23.03 12.85 0.72
C VAL A 152 -23.82 12.97 -0.59
N LYS A 153 -23.12 13.04 -1.73
CA LYS A 153 -23.76 13.07 -3.05
C LYS A 153 -24.52 11.76 -3.33
N ALA A 154 -23.91 10.61 -3.10
CA ALA A 154 -24.54 9.31 -3.28
C ALA A 154 -25.82 9.16 -2.42
N ASN A 155 -25.79 9.65 -1.18
CA ASN A 155 -26.96 9.63 -0.31
C ASN A 155 -28.13 10.50 -0.85
N LYS A 156 -27.82 11.66 -1.42
CA LYS A 156 -28.81 12.51 -2.11
C LYS A 156 -29.41 11.84 -3.35
N GLU A 157 -28.62 11.04 -4.07
CA GLU A 157 -29.09 10.27 -5.21
C GLU A 157 -30.00 9.10 -4.77
N LEU A 158 -29.63 8.40 -3.69
CA LEU A 158 -30.45 7.33 -3.09
C LEU A 158 -31.81 7.87 -2.60
N ALA A 159 -31.87 9.10 -2.09
CA ALA A 159 -33.12 9.72 -1.67
C ALA A 159 -34.12 9.86 -2.82
N LYS A 160 -33.67 9.95 -4.08
CA LYS A 160 -34.51 10.04 -5.28
C LYS A 160 -35.07 8.71 -5.75
N VAL A 161 -34.51 7.58 -5.25
CA VAL A 161 -34.96 6.24 -5.63
C VAL A 161 -36.26 5.93 -4.90
N SER A 162 -37.31 5.60 -5.63
CA SER A 162 -38.65 5.36 -5.09
C SER A 162 -38.93 3.86 -4.98
N PHE A 163 -39.44 3.45 -3.82
CA PHE A 163 -40.01 2.13 -3.57
C PHE A 163 -41.30 2.28 -2.78
N LYS A 164 -42.23 1.34 -2.95
CA LYS A 164 -43.58 1.39 -2.33
C LYS A 164 -43.55 1.64 -0.81
N TYR A 165 -42.57 1.11 -0.11
CA TYR A 165 -42.47 1.20 1.35
C TYR A 165 -41.18 1.93 1.82
N LYS A 166 -40.50 2.63 0.93
CA LYS A 166 -39.32 3.44 1.30
C LYS A 166 -39.81 4.72 2.01
N MET A 167 -39.24 5.01 3.19
CA MET A 167 -39.66 6.10 4.08
C MET A 167 -38.68 7.28 4.11
N ASN A 168 -37.53 7.22 3.38
CA ASN A 168 -36.50 8.28 3.36
C ASN A 168 -36.19 8.75 1.95
#